data_334601e46b26fb32c802442dbab7cca0
#
_entry.id   334601e46b26fb32c802442dbab7cca0
#
_cell.length_a   1.000
_cell.length_b   1.000
_cell.length_c   1.000
_cell.angle_alpha   90.00
_cell.angle_beta   90.00
_cell.angle_gamma   90.00
#
_symmetry.space_group_name_H-M   'P 1'
#
loop_
_entity.id
_entity.type
_entity.pdbx_description
1 polymer ?
#
loop_
_entity_poly.entity_id
_entity_poly.type
_entity_poly.pdbx_seq_one_letter_code
_entity_poly.pdbx_strand_id
1 'polypeptide(L)'
;KKTIIAMAAACAALAACSKEPVGSAIVTPSEEGVGQITFTVAGDEPAETRAVTAYTTAQTYESQVNKIQVFVFGSDGAINFYQNLGTATSGSISTTAGTKTVWAVVNGPDLSTIGTLSALQATAVDLSANSTTASTGFVMAGSSTVSVTNGGTASCAIAVSRLVSRVALSTVVNKLPQSYGAIT
;
A
#
# COMPACT_ATOMS: atom_id res chain seq x y z
N LYS A 1 -20.64 -58.05 43.47
CA LYS A 1 -19.48 -58.51 42.67
C LYS A 1 -19.12 -57.44 41.65
N LYS A 2 -18.32 -56.50 42.04
CA LYS A 2 -17.59 -55.68 41.06
C LYS A 2 -16.51 -54.94 41.82
N THR A 3 -15.28 -55.32 41.58
CA THR A 3 -14.07 -54.83 42.17
C THR A 3 -13.68 -53.54 41.43
N ILE A 4 -13.45 -52.43 42.16
CA ILE A 4 -12.89 -51.21 41.66
C ILE A 4 -11.46 -51.13 42.13
N ILE A 5 -10.52 -51.10 41.19
CA ILE A 5 -9.08 -50.89 41.46
C ILE A 5 -8.80 -49.42 41.28
N ALA A 6 -8.50 -48.73 42.35
CA ALA A 6 -7.98 -47.35 42.31
C ALA A 6 -6.44 -47.43 42.31
N MET A 7 -5.85 -46.85 41.27
CA MET A 7 -4.40 -46.73 41.11
C MET A 7 -3.96 -45.30 41.42
N ALA A 8 -3.37 -45.10 42.56
CA ALA A 8 -2.76 -43.82 42.96
C ALA A 8 -1.35 -43.74 42.40
N ALA A 9 -1.11 -42.75 41.58
CA ALA A 9 0.24 -42.40 41.12
C ALA A 9 0.81 -41.26 41.97
N ALA A 10 1.88 -41.57 42.68
CA ALA A 10 2.62 -40.61 43.48
C ALA A 10 3.61 -39.83 42.57
N CYS A 11 3.47 -38.53 42.53
CA CYS A 11 4.45 -37.64 41.92
C CYS A 11 5.51 -37.26 42.94
N ALA A 12 6.73 -37.72 42.75
CA ALA A 12 7.91 -37.31 43.49
C ALA A 12 8.39 -35.93 42.97
N ALA A 13 8.40 -34.94 43.83
CA ALA A 13 8.99 -33.64 43.56
C ALA A 13 10.53 -33.75 43.76
N LEU A 14 11.28 -33.57 42.70
CA LEU A 14 12.73 -33.35 42.75
C LEU A 14 12.98 -31.85 42.70
N ALA A 15 13.30 -31.27 43.82
CA ALA A 15 13.87 -29.93 43.91
C ALA A 15 15.34 -30.00 43.45
N ALA A 16 15.63 -29.49 42.28
CA ALA A 16 16.97 -29.20 41.83
C ALA A 16 17.20 -27.71 41.85
N CYS A 17 17.97 -27.25 42.84
CA CYS A 17 18.63 -25.96 42.79
C CYS A 17 19.60 -25.95 41.62
N SER A 18 19.40 -25.10 40.64
CA SER A 18 20.43 -24.73 39.69
C SER A 18 20.48 -23.22 39.53
N LYS A 19 21.63 -22.78 39.91
CA LYS A 19 22.35 -21.55 39.64
C LYS A 19 21.85 -20.81 38.43
N GLU A 20 21.41 -19.55 38.62
CA GLU A 20 21.04 -18.66 37.55
C GLU A 20 22.17 -18.41 36.57
N PRO A 21 21.99 -18.62 35.27
CA PRO A 21 22.81 -17.96 34.27
C PRO A 21 22.14 -16.65 33.87
N VAL A 22 22.95 -15.62 33.95
CA VAL A 22 22.70 -14.28 33.47
C VAL A 22 22.11 -14.29 32.06
N GLY A 23 20.93 -13.70 31.90
CA GLY A 23 20.53 -13.00 30.71
C GLY A 23 20.44 -13.78 29.39
N SER A 24 19.48 -14.69 29.27
CA SER A 24 18.87 -14.97 28.00
C SER A 24 17.44 -14.46 28.07
N ALA A 25 17.19 -13.33 27.47
CA ALA A 25 15.83 -12.92 27.17
C ALA A 25 15.24 -14.07 26.33
N ILE A 26 14.38 -14.87 26.94
CA ILE A 26 13.51 -15.77 26.21
C ILE A 26 12.63 -14.81 25.40
N VAL A 27 12.99 -14.64 24.15
CA VAL A 27 12.07 -14.08 23.16
C VAL A 27 10.98 -15.12 23.03
N THR A 28 9.95 -15.01 23.86
CA THR A 28 8.69 -15.69 23.58
C THR A 28 8.31 -15.26 22.18
N PRO A 29 8.02 -16.20 21.24
CA PRO A 29 7.42 -15.81 19.99
C PRO A 29 6.16 -15.05 20.38
N SER A 30 6.12 -13.75 20.12
CA SER A 30 4.92 -12.96 20.20
C SER A 30 3.92 -13.69 19.31
N GLU A 31 2.87 -14.25 19.89
CA GLU A 31 1.70 -14.63 19.11
C GLU A 31 1.27 -13.34 18.44
N GLU A 32 1.62 -13.20 17.16
CA GLU A 32 1.25 -12.03 16.38
C GLU A 32 -0.26 -12.00 16.33
N GLY A 33 -0.84 -11.24 17.24
CA GLY A 33 -2.29 -11.09 17.32
C GLY A 33 -2.81 -10.55 16.00
N VAL A 34 -4.04 -10.89 15.66
CA VAL A 34 -4.72 -10.41 14.46
C VAL A 34 -5.45 -9.12 14.78
N GLY A 35 -5.34 -8.13 13.92
CA GLY A 35 -6.10 -6.90 13.95
C GLY A 35 -6.68 -6.58 12.58
N GLN A 36 -7.33 -5.45 12.44
CA GLN A 36 -8.00 -5.04 11.22
C GLN A 36 -7.50 -3.67 10.76
N ILE A 37 -7.35 -3.50 9.45
CA ILE A 37 -7.13 -2.20 8.82
C ILE A 37 -8.39 -1.87 8.01
N THR A 38 -9.00 -0.72 8.28
CA THR A 38 -9.96 -0.09 7.37
C THR A 38 -9.24 0.96 6.57
N PHE A 39 -9.38 0.96 5.26
CA PHE A 39 -8.67 1.89 4.41
C PHE A 39 -9.59 2.59 3.41
N THR A 40 -9.18 3.79 3.01
CA THR A 40 -9.78 4.56 1.92
C THR A 40 -8.68 5.00 0.97
N VAL A 41 -8.97 4.91 -0.34
CA VAL A 41 -8.08 5.37 -1.41
C VAL A 41 -8.70 6.61 -2.04
N ALA A 42 -7.99 7.72 -2.03
CA ALA A 42 -8.43 8.97 -2.64
C ALA A 42 -7.35 9.48 -3.59
N GLY A 43 -7.78 10.13 -4.69
CA GLY A 43 -6.86 10.87 -5.54
C GLY A 43 -6.23 12.01 -4.74
N ASP A 44 -4.97 12.30 -5.02
CA ASP A 44 -4.34 13.52 -4.54
C ASP A 44 -5.08 14.69 -5.21
N GLU A 45 -5.81 15.47 -4.42
CA GLU A 45 -6.38 16.73 -4.88
C GLU A 45 -5.20 17.59 -5.35
N PRO A 46 -5.24 18.13 -6.58
CA PRO A 46 -4.15 18.98 -7.04
C PRO A 46 -4.02 20.12 -6.04
N ALA A 47 -2.91 20.13 -5.30
CA ALA A 47 -2.57 21.28 -4.49
C ALA A 47 -2.63 22.49 -5.42
N GLU A 48 -3.53 23.43 -5.14
CA GLU A 48 -3.65 24.70 -5.84
C GLU A 48 -2.39 25.54 -5.59
N THR A 49 -1.27 25.10 -6.13
CA THR A 49 -0.01 25.83 -6.07
C THR A 49 0.31 26.35 -7.44
N ARG A 50 0.05 27.62 -7.58
CA ARG A 50 0.31 28.56 -8.69
C ARG A 50 -0.83 28.65 -9.69
N ALA A 51 -1.36 29.86 -9.78
CA ALA A 51 -2.16 30.38 -10.86
C ALA A 51 -1.40 30.26 -12.19
N VAL A 52 -1.38 29.08 -12.75
CA VAL A 52 -1.26 28.88 -14.17
C VAL A 52 -2.68 28.98 -14.67
N THR A 53 -2.98 30.04 -15.41
CA THR A 53 -4.24 30.18 -16.11
C THR A 53 -4.54 28.84 -16.77
N ALA A 54 -5.61 28.19 -16.34
CA ALA A 54 -5.93 26.83 -16.74
C ALA A 54 -6.25 26.81 -18.25
N TYR A 55 -5.25 26.49 -19.06
CA TYR A 55 -5.43 26.36 -20.51
C TYR A 55 -6.07 25.04 -20.92
N THR A 56 -6.21 24.11 -19.98
CA THR A 56 -6.88 22.84 -20.28
C THR A 56 -7.67 22.38 -19.05
N THR A 57 -8.99 22.20 -19.24
CA THR A 57 -9.83 21.49 -18.27
C THR A 57 -9.26 20.07 -18.07
N ALA A 58 -9.20 19.61 -16.81
CA ALA A 58 -8.86 18.22 -16.51
C ALA A 58 -9.76 17.28 -17.31
N GLN A 59 -9.16 16.28 -17.96
CA GLN A 59 -9.91 15.32 -18.74
C GLN A 59 -10.45 14.21 -17.83
N THR A 60 -11.61 13.67 -18.15
CA THR A 60 -12.25 12.62 -17.34
C THR A 60 -11.32 11.41 -17.10
N TYR A 61 -10.54 11.00 -18.10
CA TYR A 61 -9.61 9.90 -17.98
C TYR A 61 -8.44 10.15 -17.00
N GLU A 62 -8.17 11.42 -16.68
CA GLU A 62 -7.08 11.77 -15.76
C GLU A 62 -7.39 11.37 -14.31
N SER A 63 -8.66 11.29 -13.94
CA SER A 63 -9.13 10.87 -12.61
C SER A 63 -9.89 9.53 -12.63
N GLN A 64 -9.97 8.88 -13.79
CA GLN A 64 -10.69 7.62 -13.94
C GLN A 64 -10.08 6.52 -13.10
N VAL A 65 -10.92 5.83 -12.32
CA VAL A 65 -10.54 4.64 -11.55
C VAL A 65 -11.23 3.43 -12.15
N ASN A 66 -10.46 2.52 -12.74
CA ASN A 66 -10.97 1.28 -13.34
C ASN A 66 -10.55 0.04 -12.53
N LYS A 67 -9.41 0.12 -11.85
CA LYS A 67 -8.88 -0.96 -11.03
C LYS A 67 -8.03 -0.42 -9.89
N ILE A 68 -8.23 -0.93 -8.69
CA ILE A 68 -7.42 -0.65 -7.52
C ILE A 68 -6.84 -1.97 -7.00
N GLN A 69 -5.54 -2.02 -6.82
CA GLN A 69 -4.81 -3.10 -6.18
C GLN A 69 -4.24 -2.60 -4.87
N VAL A 70 -4.54 -3.29 -3.77
CA VAL A 70 -4.06 -2.93 -2.43
C VAL A 70 -3.13 -4.00 -1.91
N PHE A 71 -2.02 -3.56 -1.34
CA PHE A 71 -0.97 -4.38 -0.74
C PHE A 71 -0.76 -3.96 0.71
N VAL A 72 -0.58 -4.91 1.59
CA VAL A 72 -0.16 -4.67 2.96
C VAL A 72 1.16 -5.38 3.20
N PHE A 73 2.18 -4.65 3.59
CA PHE A 73 3.50 -5.18 3.91
C PHE A 73 3.78 -5.07 5.40
N GLY A 74 4.45 -6.07 5.94
CA GLY A 74 5.00 -6.04 7.29
C GLY A 74 6.18 -5.07 7.43
N SER A 75 6.65 -4.88 8.64
CA SER A 75 7.85 -4.08 8.94
C SER A 75 9.13 -4.66 8.31
N ASP A 76 9.13 -5.94 8.01
CA ASP A 76 10.19 -6.67 7.29
C ASP A 76 10.12 -6.48 5.76
N GLY A 77 9.09 -5.80 5.26
CA GLY A 77 8.83 -5.60 3.84
C GLY A 77 8.22 -6.81 3.13
N ALA A 78 7.93 -7.91 3.82
CA ALA A 78 7.21 -9.04 3.25
C ALA A 78 5.73 -8.71 3.09
N ILE A 79 5.09 -9.29 2.06
CA ILE A 79 3.67 -9.10 1.85
C ILE A 79 2.86 -9.87 2.90
N ASN A 80 1.94 -9.17 3.57
CA ASN A 80 0.97 -9.78 4.47
C ASN A 80 -0.38 -9.99 3.77
N PHE A 81 -0.72 -9.13 2.81
CA PHE A 81 -2.01 -9.19 2.13
C PHE A 81 -1.96 -8.50 0.76
N TYR A 82 -2.71 -9.07 -0.18
CA TYR A 82 -2.98 -8.48 -1.50
C TYR A 82 -4.44 -8.65 -1.86
N GLN A 83 -5.02 -7.62 -2.46
CA GLN A 83 -6.37 -7.69 -3.02
C GLN A 83 -6.55 -6.75 -4.19
N ASN A 84 -7.23 -7.24 -5.22
CA ASN A 84 -7.78 -6.41 -6.28
C ASN A 84 -9.22 -6.03 -5.90
N LEU A 85 -9.48 -4.74 -5.75
CA LEU A 85 -10.77 -4.19 -5.33
C LEU A 85 -11.70 -3.84 -6.49
N GLY A 86 -11.24 -4.02 -7.74
CA GLY A 86 -11.95 -3.44 -8.88
C GLY A 86 -11.98 -1.92 -8.76
N THR A 87 -13.16 -1.32 -8.75
CA THR A 87 -13.35 0.14 -8.62
C THR A 87 -13.66 0.60 -7.20
N ALA A 88 -13.70 -0.32 -6.21
CA ALA A 88 -14.01 0.04 -4.83
C ALA A 88 -12.84 0.82 -4.20
N THR A 89 -13.12 2.00 -3.68
CA THR A 89 -12.14 2.92 -3.10
C THR A 89 -11.94 2.75 -1.61
N SER A 90 -12.61 1.80 -0.99
CA SER A 90 -12.48 1.50 0.44
C SER A 90 -12.62 0.02 0.70
N GLY A 91 -12.09 -0.42 1.84
CA GLY A 91 -12.18 -1.80 2.24
C GLY A 91 -11.68 -2.03 3.65
N SER A 92 -11.69 -3.30 4.04
CA SER A 92 -11.23 -3.75 5.34
C SER A 92 -10.44 -5.03 5.18
N ILE A 93 -9.32 -5.12 5.88
CA ILE A 93 -8.35 -6.22 5.78
C ILE A 93 -8.00 -6.69 7.18
N SER A 94 -8.03 -8.01 7.40
CA SER A 94 -7.45 -8.62 8.60
C SER A 94 -5.95 -8.87 8.36
N THR A 95 -5.11 -8.49 9.30
CA THR A 95 -3.66 -8.65 9.22
C THR A 95 -3.07 -8.87 10.62
N THR A 96 -1.82 -9.33 10.69
CA THR A 96 -1.11 -9.43 11.97
C THR A 96 -0.89 -8.06 12.59
N ALA A 97 -0.81 -7.99 13.93
CA ALA A 97 -0.50 -6.77 14.65
C ALA A 97 0.91 -6.24 14.28
N GLY A 98 1.17 -4.98 14.58
CA GLY A 98 2.43 -4.30 14.30
C GLY A 98 2.31 -3.19 13.27
N THR A 99 3.44 -2.60 12.92
CA THR A 99 3.50 -1.56 11.90
C THR A 99 3.36 -2.17 10.51
N LYS A 100 2.45 -1.60 9.73
CA LYS A 100 2.15 -2.04 8.35
C LYS A 100 2.32 -0.88 7.39
N THR A 101 2.83 -1.16 6.21
CA THR A 101 2.83 -0.23 5.08
C THR A 101 1.77 -0.68 4.08
N VAL A 102 0.77 0.17 3.87
CA VAL A 102 -0.32 -0.10 2.93
C VAL A 102 -0.07 0.68 1.65
N TRP A 103 -0.07 0.00 0.52
CA TRP A 103 0.08 0.59 -0.81
C TRP A 103 -1.20 0.40 -1.61
N ALA A 104 -1.54 1.41 -2.40
CA ALA A 104 -2.57 1.32 -3.43
C ALA A 104 -1.97 1.64 -4.80
N VAL A 105 -2.27 0.81 -5.78
CA VAL A 105 -1.93 1.02 -7.20
C VAL A 105 -3.23 1.04 -7.99
N VAL A 106 -3.50 2.15 -8.65
CA VAL A 106 -4.69 2.40 -9.44
C VAL A 106 -4.34 2.29 -10.92
N ASN A 107 -5.16 1.60 -11.69
CA ASN A 107 -5.02 1.38 -13.14
C ASN A 107 -3.69 0.75 -13.58
N GLY A 108 -2.88 0.25 -12.64
CA GLY A 108 -1.61 -0.41 -12.94
C GLY A 108 -1.78 -1.78 -13.61
N PRO A 109 -0.70 -2.40 -14.09
CA PRO A 109 -0.71 -3.78 -14.58
C PRO A 109 -1.15 -4.75 -13.48
N ASP A 110 -1.27 -6.03 -13.78
CA ASP A 110 -1.47 -7.04 -12.74
C ASP A 110 -0.19 -7.23 -11.94
N LEU A 111 -0.27 -6.99 -10.64
CA LEU A 111 0.83 -7.05 -9.68
C LEU A 111 0.60 -8.14 -8.61
N SER A 112 -0.29 -9.10 -8.87
CA SER A 112 -0.69 -10.15 -7.92
C SER A 112 0.48 -11.06 -7.48
N THR A 113 1.58 -11.08 -8.23
CA THR A 113 2.77 -11.89 -7.94
C THR A 113 3.82 -11.17 -7.08
N ILE A 114 3.60 -9.91 -6.72
CA ILE A 114 4.53 -9.14 -5.89
C ILE A 114 4.54 -9.70 -4.47
N GLY A 115 5.70 -10.12 -4.00
CA GLY A 115 5.89 -10.70 -2.66
C GLY A 115 6.56 -9.77 -1.66
N THR A 116 7.18 -8.68 -2.10
CA THR A 116 7.91 -7.75 -1.22
C THR A 116 7.69 -6.30 -1.60
N LEU A 117 7.83 -5.42 -0.61
CA LEU A 117 7.76 -3.98 -0.81
C LEU A 117 8.84 -3.48 -1.80
N SER A 118 10.05 -4.01 -1.70
CA SER A 118 11.14 -3.62 -2.61
C SER A 118 10.85 -4.04 -4.06
N ALA A 119 10.23 -5.19 -4.27
CA ALA A 119 9.81 -5.62 -5.60
C ALA A 119 8.72 -4.70 -6.17
N LEU A 120 7.74 -4.29 -5.35
CA LEU A 120 6.72 -3.32 -5.76
C LEU A 120 7.34 -1.98 -6.16
N GLN A 121 8.26 -1.46 -5.33
CA GLN A 121 8.94 -0.19 -5.59
C GLN A 121 9.86 -0.23 -6.80
N ALA A 122 10.43 -1.39 -7.12
CA ALA A 122 11.25 -1.60 -8.32
C ALA A 122 10.44 -1.81 -9.60
N THR A 123 9.11 -1.97 -9.48
CA THR A 123 8.26 -2.19 -10.65
C THR A 123 8.19 -0.92 -11.50
N ALA A 124 8.65 -1.02 -12.73
CA ALA A 124 8.50 0.02 -13.73
C ALA A 124 7.17 -0.14 -14.48
N VAL A 125 6.50 0.96 -14.73
CA VAL A 125 5.30 1.01 -15.57
C VAL A 125 5.66 1.76 -16.85
N ASP A 126 5.42 1.11 -17.99
CA ASP A 126 5.66 1.72 -19.30
C ASP A 126 4.75 2.95 -19.47
N LEU A 127 5.29 4.00 -20.11
CA LEU A 127 4.52 5.21 -20.43
C LEU A 127 3.28 4.90 -21.27
N SER A 128 3.34 3.89 -22.13
CA SER A 128 2.21 3.42 -22.92
C SER A 128 1.03 2.91 -22.08
N ALA A 129 1.27 2.47 -20.84
CA ALA A 129 0.22 2.08 -19.90
C ALA A 129 -0.59 3.27 -19.39
N ASN A 130 -0.10 4.50 -19.56
CA ASN A 130 -0.80 5.73 -19.20
C ASN A 130 -1.58 6.26 -20.41
N SER A 131 -2.72 5.63 -20.66
CA SER A 131 -3.55 5.95 -21.81
C SER A 131 -4.32 7.27 -21.62
N THR A 132 -4.55 7.96 -22.73
CA THR A 132 -5.43 9.13 -22.83
C THR A 132 -6.89 8.75 -23.03
N THR A 133 -7.22 7.46 -23.06
CA THR A 133 -8.61 6.99 -23.19
C THR A 133 -9.22 6.74 -21.82
N ALA A 134 -10.50 7.06 -21.68
CA ALA A 134 -11.24 6.87 -20.43
C ALA A 134 -11.30 5.41 -19.96
N SER A 135 -11.10 4.44 -20.87
CA SER A 135 -11.17 3.01 -20.54
C SER A 135 -9.97 2.49 -19.77
N THR A 136 -8.82 3.15 -19.88
CA THR A 136 -7.59 2.70 -19.20
C THR A 136 -7.19 3.60 -18.02
N GLY A 137 -7.46 4.91 -18.11
CA GLY A 137 -7.08 5.88 -17.08
C GLY A 137 -5.56 5.97 -16.88
N PHE A 138 -5.11 6.91 -16.06
CA PHE A 138 -3.70 7.02 -15.70
C PHE A 138 -3.35 6.11 -14.53
N VAL A 139 -2.14 5.58 -14.58
CA VAL A 139 -1.60 4.82 -13.45
C VAL A 139 -1.29 5.79 -12.29
N MET A 140 -1.84 5.47 -11.12
CA MET A 140 -1.62 6.23 -9.90
C MET A 140 -1.13 5.28 -8.80
N ALA A 141 -0.32 5.79 -7.90
CA ALA A 141 0.14 5.02 -6.75
C ALA A 141 0.26 5.91 -5.51
N GLY A 142 0.13 5.28 -4.36
CA GLY A 142 0.32 5.94 -3.08
C GLY A 142 0.46 4.94 -1.95
N SER A 143 0.96 5.40 -0.82
CA SER A 143 1.14 4.56 0.35
C SER A 143 0.88 5.33 1.64
N SER A 144 0.57 4.58 2.69
CA SER A 144 0.42 5.09 4.04
C SER A 144 0.91 4.04 5.04
N THR A 145 1.42 4.50 6.18
CA THR A 145 1.86 3.61 7.26
C THR A 145 0.85 3.66 8.39
N VAL A 146 0.53 2.50 8.95
CA VAL A 146 -0.44 2.35 10.04
C VAL A 146 0.07 1.35 11.06
N SER A 147 -0.25 1.59 12.34
CA SER A 147 0.05 0.64 13.42
C SER A 147 -1.23 -0.11 13.81
N VAL A 148 -1.16 -1.43 13.74
CA VAL A 148 -2.27 -2.33 14.06
C VAL A 148 -2.02 -2.96 15.42
N THR A 149 -2.95 -2.81 16.35
CA THR A 149 -2.92 -3.46 17.66
C THR A 149 -3.64 -4.80 17.61
N ASN A 150 -3.24 -5.73 18.49
CA ASN A 150 -3.92 -7.02 18.61
C ASN A 150 -5.40 -6.81 18.97
N GLY A 151 -6.31 -7.41 18.21
CA GLY A 151 -7.76 -7.26 18.36
C GLY A 151 -8.29 -5.87 17.99
N GLY A 152 -7.43 -4.93 17.60
CA GLY A 152 -7.80 -3.56 17.28
C GLY A 152 -8.12 -3.34 15.80
N THR A 153 -8.78 -2.20 15.52
CA THR A 153 -9.01 -1.69 14.17
C THR A 153 -8.24 -0.39 13.99
N ALA A 154 -7.45 -0.31 12.92
CA ALA A 154 -6.71 0.88 12.55
C ALA A 154 -7.26 1.46 11.23
N SER A 155 -7.36 2.79 11.14
CA SER A 155 -7.80 3.47 9.93
C SER A 155 -6.61 3.97 9.12
N CYS A 156 -6.65 3.81 7.80
CA CYS A 156 -5.59 4.16 6.87
C CYS A 156 -6.18 4.92 5.67
N ALA A 157 -5.81 6.18 5.50
CA ALA A 157 -6.10 6.94 4.30
C ALA A 157 -4.89 6.90 3.36
N ILE A 158 -5.10 6.52 2.11
CA ILE A 158 -4.06 6.40 1.09
C ILE A 158 -4.34 7.44 0.01
N ALA A 159 -3.52 8.48 -0.05
CA ALA A 159 -3.53 9.43 -1.14
C ALA A 159 -2.73 8.87 -2.31
N VAL A 160 -3.35 8.73 -3.48
CA VAL A 160 -2.69 8.27 -4.69
C VAL A 160 -2.46 9.42 -5.64
N SER A 161 -1.24 9.54 -6.15
CA SER A 161 -0.84 10.51 -7.15
C SER A 161 -0.53 9.84 -8.49
N ARG A 162 -0.69 10.60 -9.58
CA ARG A 162 -0.37 10.12 -10.93
C ARG A 162 1.12 9.93 -11.09
N LEU A 163 1.52 8.85 -11.74
CA LEU A 163 2.94 8.58 -12.05
C LEU A 163 3.45 9.43 -13.23
N VAL A 164 2.54 10.08 -13.96
CA VAL A 164 2.86 10.91 -15.14
C VAL A 164 2.16 12.26 -15.04
N SER A 165 2.76 13.28 -15.66
CA SER A 165 2.18 14.60 -15.82
C SER A 165 2.09 14.95 -17.30
N ARG A 166 1.11 15.81 -17.64
CA ARG A 166 0.93 16.33 -18.99
C ARG A 166 1.47 17.75 -19.07
N VAL A 167 2.28 18.01 -20.07
CA VAL A 167 2.68 19.37 -20.45
C VAL A 167 1.98 19.76 -21.74
N ALA A 168 1.21 20.84 -21.72
CA ALA A 168 0.57 21.39 -22.89
C ALA A 168 1.17 22.74 -23.25
N LEU A 169 1.69 22.85 -24.47
CA LEU A 169 2.12 24.14 -25.05
C LEU A 169 0.96 24.72 -25.84
N SER A 170 0.36 25.79 -25.33
CA SER A 170 -0.82 26.40 -25.97
C SER A 170 -0.44 27.39 -27.07
N THR A 171 0.67 28.10 -26.91
CA THR A 171 1.11 29.12 -27.86
C THR A 171 2.62 29.26 -27.81
N VAL A 172 3.27 29.21 -28.96
CA VAL A 172 4.68 29.57 -29.13
C VAL A 172 4.71 30.88 -29.93
N VAL A 173 5.12 31.98 -29.29
CA VAL A 173 5.24 33.26 -29.98
C VAL A 173 6.69 33.44 -30.41
N ASN A 174 6.91 33.51 -31.70
CA ASN A 174 8.22 33.89 -32.28
C ASN A 174 8.36 35.41 -32.22
N LYS A 175 9.26 35.89 -31.37
CA LYS A 175 9.63 37.32 -31.25
C LYS A 175 10.98 37.61 -31.86
N LEU A 176 11.32 36.98 -32.98
CA LEU A 176 12.53 37.31 -33.68
C LEU A 176 12.41 38.72 -34.29
N PRO A 177 13.49 39.54 -34.24
CA PRO A 177 13.54 40.81 -34.93
C PRO A 177 13.30 40.60 -36.43
N GLN A 178 12.61 41.53 -37.07
CA GLN A 178 12.28 41.46 -38.52
C GLN A 178 13.52 41.28 -39.42
N SER A 179 14.71 41.62 -38.91
CA SER A 179 15.97 41.48 -39.63
C SER A 179 16.38 40.03 -39.96
N TYR A 180 15.73 39.03 -39.37
CA TYR A 180 16.04 37.63 -39.61
C TYR A 180 15.15 36.96 -40.69
N GLY A 181 14.20 37.71 -41.28
CA GLY A 181 13.29 37.19 -42.29
C GLY A 181 12.25 36.19 -41.73
N ALA A 182 11.32 35.76 -42.56
CA ALA A 182 10.34 34.73 -42.24
C ALA A 182 11.03 33.37 -42.26
N ILE A 183 10.93 32.61 -41.18
CA ILE A 183 11.26 31.18 -41.14
C ILE A 183 10.02 30.43 -41.67
N THR A 184 10.15 29.89 -42.87
CA THR A 184 9.14 29.03 -43.52
C THR A 184 9.31 27.57 -43.11
#